data_7e5ce2f111e8fd7a635914ee434f77c5
#
_entry.id   7e5ce2f111e8fd7a635914ee434f77c5
#
_cell.length_a   1.000
_cell.length_b   1.000
_cell.length_c   1.000
_cell.angle_alpha   90.00
_cell.angle_beta   90.00
_cell.angle_gamma   90.00
#
_symmetry.space_group_name_H-M   'P 1'
#
loop_
_entity.id
_entity.type
_entity.pdbx_description
1 polymer ?
#
loop_
_entity_poly.entity_id
_entity_poly.type
_entity_poly.pdbx_seq_one_letter_code
_entity_poly.pdbx_strand_id
1 'polypeptide(L)'
;GQVSQNDAKVEVKVGESEYGFTMELWGLAPNRYYVDIESPSGQKTGRIQGGLSGQRYVTFLLEKTRLIVEYFTVDTSAGAPVIVMRFQNPAPGIWNIYVRDDGVGNREFDLWLPITNFISEDTFFLESTPYNTLVAPSNTGLLISCGSYNSNTGSLAIDSSRGFPRN
;
A
#
# COMPACT_ATOMS: atom_id res chain seq x y z
N GLY A 1 -6.33 5.30 3.20
CA GLY A 1 -6.91 4.78 4.45
C GLY A 1 -6.67 5.70 5.64
N GLN A 2 -7.38 5.47 6.72
CA GLN A 2 -7.18 6.14 8.01
C GLN A 2 -7.07 5.09 9.11
N VAL A 3 -6.12 5.27 10.04
CA VAL A 3 -6.07 4.49 11.25
C VAL A 3 -7.08 5.09 12.25
N SER A 4 -8.11 4.33 12.60
CA SER A 4 -9.05 4.70 13.65
C SER A 4 -8.45 4.45 15.05
N GLN A 5 -9.22 4.58 16.13
CA GLN A 5 -8.74 4.20 17.47
C GLN A 5 -8.29 2.74 17.57
N ASN A 6 -8.79 1.89 16.67
CA ASN A 6 -8.32 0.53 16.43
C ASN A 6 -7.53 0.48 15.13
N ASP A 7 -6.76 -0.59 14.93
CA ASP A 7 -5.96 -0.84 13.74
C ASP A 7 -6.80 -0.71 12.45
N ALA A 8 -6.21 -0.15 11.41
CA ALA A 8 -6.81 -0.21 10.07
C ALA A 8 -6.46 -1.56 9.44
N LYS A 9 -7.47 -2.30 9.01
CA LYS A 9 -7.31 -3.57 8.30
C LYS A 9 -7.49 -3.32 6.81
N VAL A 10 -6.55 -3.81 6.01
CA VAL A 10 -6.63 -3.82 4.55
C VAL A 10 -6.49 -5.26 4.06
N GLU A 11 -7.41 -5.67 3.20
CA GLU A 11 -7.46 -7.02 2.65
C GLU A 11 -6.97 -7.02 1.21
N VAL A 12 -6.01 -7.92 0.95
CA VAL A 12 -5.43 -8.13 -0.38
C VAL A 12 -5.72 -9.55 -0.81
N LYS A 13 -6.45 -9.71 -1.91
CA LYS A 13 -6.56 -11.01 -2.57
C LYS A 13 -5.30 -11.22 -3.39
N VAL A 14 -4.68 -12.38 -3.24
CA VAL A 14 -3.55 -12.84 -4.05
C VAL A 14 -4.03 -13.98 -4.94
N GLY A 15 -3.80 -13.86 -6.24
CA GLY A 15 -4.16 -14.86 -7.25
C GLY A 15 -3.25 -16.08 -7.25
N GLU A 16 -3.69 -17.17 -7.89
CA GLU A 16 -2.92 -18.41 -7.96
C GLU A 16 -1.66 -18.31 -8.80
N SER A 17 -1.65 -17.38 -9.76
CA SER A 17 -0.52 -17.17 -10.69
C SER A 17 0.46 -16.09 -10.24
N GLU A 18 0.36 -15.65 -8.97
CA GLU A 18 1.22 -14.59 -8.45
C GLU A 18 2.57 -15.14 -7.95
N TYR A 19 3.66 -14.68 -8.55
CA TYR A 19 5.02 -15.09 -8.18
C TYR A 19 5.67 -14.17 -7.17
N GLY A 20 5.19 -12.94 -7.09
CA GLY A 20 5.68 -11.95 -6.15
C GLY A 20 5.36 -10.52 -6.57
N PHE A 21 5.20 -9.68 -5.58
CA PHE A 21 4.92 -8.26 -5.78
C PHE A 21 5.49 -7.41 -4.65
N THR A 22 5.60 -6.13 -4.90
CA THR A 22 5.95 -5.13 -3.89
C THR A 22 4.74 -4.29 -3.58
N MET A 23 4.41 -4.16 -2.30
CA MET A 23 3.38 -3.25 -1.80
C MET A 23 4.05 -2.12 -1.04
N GLU A 24 3.58 -0.91 -1.22
CA GLU A 24 4.10 0.28 -0.56
C GLU A 24 3.02 0.93 0.30
N LEU A 25 3.36 1.20 1.56
CA LEU A 25 2.57 2.05 2.45
C LEU A 25 3.23 3.42 2.51
N TRP A 26 2.48 4.44 2.17
CA TRP A 26 2.88 5.83 2.27
C TRP A 26 2.08 6.49 3.37
N GLY A 27 2.75 7.01 4.37
CA GLY A 27 2.15 7.70 5.51
C GLY A 27 2.30 9.21 5.44
N LEU A 28 1.86 9.89 6.49
CA LEU A 28 2.04 11.32 6.67
C LEU A 28 2.96 11.60 7.86
N ALA A 29 3.98 12.43 7.64
CA ALA A 29 4.80 12.91 8.73
C ALA A 29 3.98 13.81 9.68
N PRO A 30 4.25 13.81 11.00
CA PRO A 30 5.36 13.14 11.68
C PRO A 30 5.05 11.72 12.17
N ASN A 31 3.94 11.09 11.75
CA ASN A 31 3.50 9.80 12.27
C ASN A 31 4.49 8.69 11.93
N ARG A 32 4.57 7.71 12.82
CA ARG A 32 5.28 6.45 12.58
C ARG A 32 4.27 5.35 12.40
N TYR A 33 4.36 4.66 11.28
CA TYR A 33 3.47 3.57 10.94
C TYR A 33 4.13 2.23 11.21
N TYR A 34 3.30 1.26 11.53
CA TYR A 34 3.70 -0.13 11.79
C TYR A 34 2.76 -1.05 11.06
N VAL A 35 3.26 -2.19 10.64
CA VAL A 35 2.44 -3.22 10.00
C VAL A 35 2.49 -4.53 10.77
N ASP A 36 1.37 -5.24 10.76
CA ASP A 36 1.25 -6.64 11.14
C ASP A 36 0.54 -7.35 9.99
N ILE A 37 1.07 -8.47 9.55
CA ILE A 37 0.58 -9.15 8.35
C ILE A 37 0.13 -10.55 8.72
N GLU A 38 -1.09 -10.88 8.31
CA GLU A 38 -1.70 -12.18 8.51
C GLU A 38 -1.87 -12.88 7.16
N SER A 39 -1.37 -14.10 7.09
CA SER A 39 -1.47 -14.96 5.91
C SER A 39 -2.86 -15.59 5.77
N PRO A 40 -3.17 -16.18 4.60
CA PRO A 40 -4.44 -16.88 4.39
C PRO A 40 -4.69 -18.02 5.39
N SER A 41 -3.66 -18.65 5.93
CA SER A 41 -3.78 -19.69 6.98
C SER A 41 -3.94 -19.12 8.39
N GLY A 42 -3.88 -17.79 8.56
CA GLY A 42 -3.98 -17.12 9.85
C GLY A 42 -2.67 -16.97 10.61
N GLN A 43 -1.52 -17.30 10.00
CA GLN A 43 -0.21 -17.00 10.60
C GLN A 43 0.03 -15.48 10.58
N LYS A 44 0.41 -14.92 11.74
CA LYS A 44 0.68 -13.49 11.91
C LYS A 44 2.17 -13.21 12.10
N THR A 45 2.63 -12.10 11.55
CA THR A 45 4.00 -11.63 11.78
C THR A 45 4.19 -11.06 13.18
N GLY A 46 3.11 -10.63 13.82
CA GLY A 46 3.18 -9.69 14.92
C GLY A 46 3.62 -8.30 14.43
N ARG A 47 3.67 -7.36 15.36
CA ARG A 47 4.06 -5.98 15.05
C ARG A 47 5.50 -5.92 14.54
N ILE A 48 5.65 -5.61 13.26
CA ILE A 48 6.95 -5.34 12.68
C ILE A 48 7.29 -3.88 12.97
N GLN A 49 8.36 -3.66 13.72
CA GLN A 49 8.84 -2.31 14.04
C GLN A 49 9.94 -1.91 13.08
N GLY A 50 9.88 -0.67 12.58
CA GLY A 50 10.97 -0.04 11.87
C GLY A 50 12.16 0.17 12.80
N GLY A 51 13.35 -0.27 12.40
CA GLY A 51 14.61 0.10 13.03
C GLY A 51 15.25 1.26 12.28
N LEU A 52 16.29 1.86 12.85
CA LEU A 52 17.07 2.96 12.24
C LEU A 52 17.72 2.57 10.91
N SER A 53 17.84 1.31 10.63
CA SER A 53 18.22 0.75 9.31
C SER A 53 17.98 -0.77 9.32
N GLY A 54 17.49 -1.30 8.23
CA GLY A 54 17.49 -2.73 8.01
C GLY A 54 16.16 -3.28 7.48
N GLN A 55 16.34 -4.32 6.70
CA GLN A 55 15.30 -5.16 6.20
C GLN A 55 14.87 -6.15 7.29
N ARG A 56 13.58 -6.41 7.40
CA ARG A 56 13.03 -7.49 8.22
C ARG A 56 12.57 -8.61 7.31
N TYR A 57 13.05 -9.80 7.60
CA TYR A 57 12.70 -11.01 6.87
C TYR A 57 11.72 -11.82 7.70
N VAL A 58 10.59 -12.15 7.11
CA VAL A 58 9.57 -13.03 7.71
C VAL A 58 9.30 -14.17 6.73
N THR A 59 9.20 -15.39 7.24
CA THR A 59 8.80 -16.56 6.45
C THR A 59 7.52 -17.12 7.03
N PHE A 60 6.49 -17.18 6.20
CA PHE A 60 5.25 -17.88 6.49
C PHE A 60 5.46 -19.34 6.14
N LEU A 61 5.53 -20.20 7.16
CA LEU A 61 5.98 -21.59 7.00
C LEU A 61 4.96 -22.45 6.25
N LEU A 62 3.68 -22.22 6.50
CA LEU A 62 2.61 -23.00 5.85
C LEU A 62 2.48 -22.62 4.38
N GLU A 63 2.54 -21.34 4.07
CA GLU A 63 2.44 -20.81 2.72
C GLU A 63 3.76 -20.90 1.94
N LYS A 64 4.88 -21.14 2.62
CA LYS A 64 6.24 -21.05 2.04
C LYS A 64 6.53 -19.67 1.42
N THR A 65 5.82 -18.64 1.86
CA THR A 65 5.95 -17.26 1.42
C THR A 65 7.05 -16.56 2.19
N ARG A 66 7.90 -15.82 1.50
CA ARG A 66 8.88 -14.91 2.10
C ARG A 66 8.39 -13.48 1.99
N LEU A 67 8.48 -12.76 3.09
CA LEU A 67 8.18 -11.34 3.16
C LEU A 67 9.41 -10.57 3.60
N ILE A 68 9.74 -9.52 2.87
CA ILE A 68 10.79 -8.57 3.22
C ILE A 68 10.13 -7.23 3.49
N VAL A 69 10.35 -6.68 4.68
CA VAL A 69 9.79 -5.38 5.06
C VAL A 69 10.93 -4.39 5.32
N GLU A 70 10.88 -3.26 4.63
CA GLU A 70 11.84 -2.16 4.76
C GLU A 70 11.11 -0.90 5.22
N TYR A 71 11.72 -0.20 6.16
CA TYR A 71 11.19 1.05 6.71
C TYR A 71 12.07 2.22 6.32
N PHE A 72 11.46 3.21 5.70
CA PHE A 72 12.06 4.52 5.43
C PHE A 72 11.34 5.53 6.31
N THR A 73 12.02 6.04 7.33
CA THR A 73 11.43 6.97 8.32
C THR A 73 10.99 8.27 7.66
N VAL A 74 11.77 8.73 6.69
CA VAL A 74 11.45 9.83 5.79
C VAL A 74 12.08 9.50 4.45
N ASP A 75 11.28 9.38 3.41
CA ASP A 75 11.82 9.38 2.06
C ASP A 75 12.32 10.80 1.74
N THR A 76 13.60 10.90 1.37
CA THR A 76 14.26 12.19 1.12
C THR A 76 13.66 12.95 -0.06
N SER A 77 12.96 12.26 -0.95
CA SER A 77 12.31 12.86 -2.11
C SER A 77 10.89 13.34 -1.83
N ALA A 78 10.15 12.62 -0.97
CA ALA A 78 8.74 12.90 -0.71
C ALA A 78 8.46 13.48 0.68
N GLY A 79 9.44 13.46 1.61
CA GLY A 79 9.26 13.92 2.98
C GLY A 79 8.28 13.08 3.80
N ALA A 80 7.91 11.89 3.33
CA ALA A 80 6.91 11.01 3.91
C ALA A 80 7.53 9.71 4.43
N PRO A 81 7.00 9.12 5.52
CA PRO A 81 7.38 7.77 5.93
C PRO A 81 6.85 6.73 4.94
N VAL A 82 7.71 5.78 4.56
CA VAL A 82 7.37 4.71 3.63
C VAL A 82 7.71 3.36 4.23
N ILE A 83 6.82 2.38 4.03
CA ILE A 83 7.06 0.98 4.34
C ILE A 83 6.93 0.18 3.05
N VAL A 84 8.01 -0.46 2.65
CA VAL A 84 8.04 -1.32 1.47
C VAL A 84 7.94 -2.78 1.91
N MET A 85 6.96 -3.49 1.39
CA MET A 85 6.68 -4.89 1.68
C MET A 85 6.83 -5.71 0.39
N ARG A 86 7.86 -6.55 0.32
CA ARG A 86 8.10 -7.43 -0.84
C ARG A 86 7.68 -8.84 -0.52
N PHE A 87 6.67 -9.30 -1.22
CA PHE A 87 6.18 -10.67 -1.16
C PHE A 87 6.90 -11.51 -2.22
N GLN A 88 7.46 -12.64 -1.82
CA GLN A 88 8.10 -13.62 -2.69
C GLN A 88 7.36 -14.94 -2.57
N ASN A 89 6.88 -15.47 -3.67
CA ASN A 89 6.03 -16.66 -3.76
C ASN A 89 4.85 -16.59 -2.78
N PRO A 90 4.00 -15.54 -2.85
CA PRO A 90 2.87 -15.44 -1.96
C PRO A 90 1.86 -16.56 -2.25
N ALA A 91 1.39 -17.23 -1.20
CA ALA A 91 0.31 -18.19 -1.37
C ALA A 91 -0.98 -17.48 -1.79
N PRO A 92 -1.78 -18.09 -2.67
CA PRO A 92 -3.07 -17.55 -3.07
C PRO A 92 -4.03 -17.48 -1.88
N GLY A 93 -4.90 -16.48 -1.90
CA GLY A 93 -5.89 -16.27 -0.85
C GLY A 93 -5.91 -14.83 -0.34
N ILE A 94 -6.56 -14.61 0.80
CA ILE A 94 -6.71 -13.29 1.39
C ILE A 94 -5.61 -13.05 2.42
N TRP A 95 -4.82 -12.04 2.19
CA TRP A 95 -3.82 -11.53 3.10
C TRP A 95 -4.37 -10.29 3.82
N ASN A 96 -4.22 -10.23 5.13
CA ASN A 96 -4.66 -9.10 5.94
C ASN A 96 -3.47 -8.26 6.36
N ILE A 97 -3.49 -6.99 6.03
CA ILE A 97 -2.48 -6.00 6.41
C ILE A 97 -3.09 -5.10 7.47
N TYR A 98 -2.62 -5.20 8.70
CA TYR A 98 -3.03 -4.33 9.80
C TYR A 98 -2.06 -3.17 9.89
N VAL A 99 -2.57 -1.97 9.69
CA VAL A 99 -1.79 -0.73 9.76
C VAL A 99 -2.07 -0.05 11.09
N ARG A 100 -1.00 0.29 11.79
CA ARG A 100 -1.01 0.99 13.07
C ARG A 100 -0.13 2.22 13.00
N ASP A 101 -0.37 3.18 13.86
CA ASP A 101 0.48 4.35 14.03
C ASP A 101 0.75 4.67 15.51
N ASP A 102 1.58 5.66 15.77
CA ASP A 102 1.87 6.15 17.11
C ASP A 102 0.86 7.17 17.65
N GLY A 103 -0.22 7.42 16.90
CA GLY A 103 -1.33 8.27 17.32
C GLY A 103 -1.07 9.78 17.28
N VAL A 104 -0.05 10.25 16.58
CA VAL A 104 0.31 11.66 16.46
C VAL A 104 -0.25 12.24 15.15
N GLY A 105 -1.04 13.32 15.24
CA GLY A 105 -1.48 14.09 14.08
C GLY A 105 -2.50 13.39 13.16
N ASN A 106 -2.46 13.69 11.87
CA ASN A 106 -3.33 13.08 10.86
C ASN A 106 -2.87 11.65 10.55
N ARG A 107 -3.76 10.70 10.72
CA ARG A 107 -3.51 9.26 10.69
C ARG A 107 -3.86 8.62 9.32
N GLU A 108 -3.74 9.38 8.26
CA GLU A 108 -3.99 8.91 6.90
C GLU A 108 -2.77 8.17 6.34
N PHE A 109 -3.04 7.15 5.55
CA PHE A 109 -2.04 6.41 4.80
C PHE A 109 -2.60 5.95 3.47
N ASP A 110 -1.73 5.69 2.51
CA ASP A 110 -2.07 5.01 1.26
C ASP A 110 -1.28 3.72 1.14
N LEU A 111 -1.96 2.68 0.67
CA LEU A 111 -1.35 1.42 0.26
C LEU A 111 -1.44 1.31 -1.26
N TRP A 112 -0.32 0.98 -1.88
CA TRP A 112 -0.20 0.83 -3.32
C TRP A 112 0.26 -0.58 -3.68
N LEU A 113 -0.39 -1.14 -4.69
CA LEU A 113 0.08 -2.32 -5.43
C LEU A 113 0.71 -1.86 -6.75
N PRO A 114 1.54 -2.70 -7.38
CA PRO A 114 2.04 -2.45 -8.72
C PRO A 114 0.89 -2.22 -9.71
N ILE A 115 1.19 -1.49 -10.78
CA ILE A 115 0.24 -1.32 -11.89
C ILE A 115 -0.01 -2.66 -12.60
N THR A 116 -1.16 -2.77 -13.24
CA THR A 116 -1.53 -3.90 -14.12
C THR A 116 -0.38 -4.23 -15.08
N ASN A 117 -0.13 -5.49 -15.33
CA ASN A 117 1.00 -6.11 -16.04
C ASN A 117 2.28 -6.36 -15.22
N PHE A 118 2.43 -5.78 -14.02
CA PHE A 118 3.49 -6.12 -13.08
C PHE A 118 2.99 -6.97 -11.90
N ILE A 119 1.69 -7.24 -11.88
CA ILE A 119 0.99 -8.04 -10.89
C ILE A 119 -0.08 -8.85 -11.60
N SER A 120 -0.42 -10.02 -11.08
CA SER A 120 -1.52 -10.83 -11.61
C SER A 120 -2.85 -10.06 -11.54
N GLU A 121 -3.70 -10.19 -12.56
CA GLU A 121 -5.03 -9.55 -12.58
C GLU A 121 -5.93 -10.02 -11.44
N ASP A 122 -5.67 -11.22 -10.90
CA ASP A 122 -6.37 -11.78 -9.75
C ASP A 122 -5.82 -11.32 -8.40
N THR A 123 -4.78 -10.46 -8.40
CA THR A 123 -4.19 -9.87 -7.19
C THR A 123 -4.59 -8.41 -7.06
N PHE A 124 -5.41 -8.09 -6.06
CA PHE A 124 -5.99 -6.76 -5.88
C PHE A 124 -6.46 -6.51 -4.45
N PHE A 125 -6.68 -5.25 -4.08
CA PHE A 125 -7.34 -4.89 -2.83
C PHE A 125 -8.84 -5.22 -2.89
N LEU A 126 -9.39 -5.89 -1.87
CA LEU A 126 -10.83 -6.18 -1.81
C LEU A 126 -11.67 -4.90 -1.68
N GLU A 127 -11.16 -3.92 -0.94
CA GLU A 127 -11.73 -2.59 -0.81
C GLU A 127 -10.74 -1.55 -1.35
N SER A 128 -10.89 -1.19 -2.62
CA SER A 128 -10.09 -0.13 -3.24
C SER A 128 -10.88 1.18 -3.29
N THR A 129 -10.16 2.30 -3.29
CA THR A 129 -10.75 3.62 -3.48
C THR A 129 -10.23 4.25 -4.78
N PRO A 130 -11.08 4.87 -5.59
CA PRO A 130 -10.63 5.58 -6.79
C PRO A 130 -10.00 6.94 -6.49
N TYR A 131 -10.03 7.36 -5.24
CA TYR A 131 -9.45 8.64 -4.82
C TYR A 131 -7.95 8.48 -4.59
N ASN A 132 -7.17 9.52 -4.89
CA ASN A 132 -5.70 9.53 -4.79
C ASN A 132 -5.02 8.50 -5.71
N THR A 133 -5.47 8.41 -6.95
CA THR A 133 -4.89 7.52 -7.97
C THR A 133 -3.91 8.23 -8.91
N LEU A 134 -3.58 9.50 -8.63
CA LEU A 134 -2.55 10.23 -9.36
C LEU A 134 -1.17 9.64 -9.01
N VAL A 135 -0.42 9.30 -10.05
CA VAL A 135 0.96 8.79 -9.95
C VAL A 135 1.95 9.79 -10.54
N ALA A 136 3.23 9.60 -10.26
CA ALA A 136 4.27 10.43 -10.85
C ALA A 136 4.22 10.39 -12.39
N PRO A 137 4.41 11.52 -13.08
CA PRO A 137 4.75 12.84 -12.53
C PRO A 137 3.54 13.69 -12.11
N SER A 138 2.30 13.23 -12.32
CA SER A 138 1.06 14.03 -12.14
C SER A 138 0.73 14.36 -10.68
N ASN A 139 1.40 13.74 -9.72
CA ASN A 139 1.22 13.96 -8.29
C ASN A 139 2.08 15.09 -7.71
N THR A 140 2.77 15.86 -8.53
CA THR A 140 3.56 17.02 -8.08
C THR A 140 2.77 18.32 -8.21
N GLY A 141 2.93 19.23 -7.23
CA GLY A 141 2.33 20.55 -7.25
C GLY A 141 2.94 21.51 -8.29
N LEU A 142 4.00 21.09 -9.00
CA LEU A 142 4.70 21.88 -10.01
C LEU A 142 4.14 21.70 -11.43
N LEU A 143 3.20 20.76 -11.62
CA LEU A 143 2.63 20.43 -12.92
C LEU A 143 1.12 20.68 -12.95
N ILE A 144 0.60 20.95 -14.13
CA ILE A 144 -0.84 20.95 -14.38
C ILE A 144 -1.22 19.55 -14.84
N SER A 145 -1.98 18.87 -14.01
CA SER A 145 -2.52 17.54 -14.33
C SER A 145 -3.90 17.68 -14.94
N CYS A 146 -4.11 17.09 -16.11
CA CYS A 146 -5.39 17.11 -16.81
C CYS A 146 -6.09 15.77 -16.68
N GLY A 147 -7.34 15.77 -16.22
CA GLY A 147 -8.22 14.62 -16.26
C GLY A 147 -9.04 14.57 -17.54
N SER A 148 -9.49 13.40 -17.94
CA SER A 148 -10.40 13.22 -19.07
C SER A 148 -11.85 13.06 -18.61
N TYR A 149 -12.78 13.52 -19.44
CA TYR A 149 -14.20 13.38 -19.18
C TYR A 149 -14.95 12.92 -20.44
N ASN A 150 -16.07 12.28 -20.25
CA ASN A 150 -16.99 11.91 -21.32
C ASN A 150 -17.84 13.11 -21.71
N SER A 151 -17.66 13.64 -22.91
CA SER A 151 -18.38 14.84 -23.39
C SER A 151 -19.89 14.64 -23.51
N ASN A 152 -20.36 13.41 -23.69
CA ASN A 152 -21.79 13.12 -23.85
C ASN A 152 -22.53 13.08 -22.51
N THR A 153 -21.85 12.64 -21.45
CA THR A 153 -22.45 12.47 -20.12
C THR A 153 -21.99 13.49 -19.10
N GLY A 154 -20.91 14.23 -19.38
CA GLY A 154 -20.27 15.14 -18.43
C GLY A 154 -19.58 14.42 -17.25
N SER A 155 -19.53 13.09 -17.26
CA SER A 155 -18.90 12.31 -16.21
C SER A 155 -17.38 12.17 -16.45
N LEU A 156 -16.62 11.98 -15.36
CA LEU A 156 -15.20 11.67 -15.46
C LEU A 156 -15.02 10.35 -16.24
N ALA A 157 -14.03 10.30 -17.12
CA ALA A 157 -13.72 9.07 -17.84
C ALA A 157 -13.25 7.98 -16.86
N ILE A 158 -13.59 6.72 -17.15
CA ILE A 158 -13.33 5.61 -16.24
C ILE A 158 -11.83 5.36 -15.99
N ASP A 159 -11.02 5.68 -16.98
CA ASP A 159 -9.56 5.56 -16.99
C ASP A 159 -8.83 6.81 -16.49
N SER A 160 -9.59 7.86 -16.15
CA SER A 160 -9.00 9.08 -15.58
C SER A 160 -8.65 8.90 -14.12
N SER A 161 -7.38 9.11 -13.75
CA SER A 161 -6.94 9.18 -12.36
C SER A 161 -7.61 10.34 -11.61
N ARG A 162 -7.76 10.19 -10.30
CA ARG A 162 -8.44 11.14 -9.41
C ARG A 162 -7.58 11.47 -8.20
N GLY A 163 -7.76 12.65 -7.69
CA GLY A 163 -7.17 13.07 -6.42
C GLY A 163 -6.40 14.38 -6.52
N PHE A 164 -5.99 14.84 -5.35
CA PHE A 164 -5.12 15.98 -5.22
C PHE A 164 -3.67 15.48 -5.11
N PRO A 165 -2.68 16.21 -5.68
CA PRO A 165 -1.29 15.91 -5.41
C PRO A 165 -1.07 16.00 -3.89
N ARG A 166 -0.39 15.02 -3.33
CA ARG A 166 0.10 15.13 -1.96
C ARG A 166 1.31 16.06 -1.98
N ASN A 167 1.20 17.19 -1.30
CA ASN A 167 2.31 18.11 -1.04
C ASN A 167 3.13 17.60 0.15
#